data_3bc173fb64a1f4e77540b5d4841e90e9
#
_entry.id   3bc173fb64a1f4e77540b5d4841e90e9
#
_cell.length_a   1.000
_cell.length_b   1.000
_cell.length_c   1.000
_cell.angle_alpha   90.00
_cell.angle_beta   90.00
_cell.angle_gamma   90.00
#
_symmetry.space_group_name_H-M   'P 1'
#
loop_
_entity.id
_entity.type
_entity.pdbx_description
1 polymer ?
#
loop_
_entity_poly.entity_id
_entity_poly.type
_entity_poly.pdbx_seq_one_letter_code
_entity_poly.pdbx_strand_id
1 'polypeptide(L)'
;MNEPVREALPTPSGWLVAPARDFCLLFIRDPKSAMGFPTVFTQLWFCTKEGIPTRLKNIRKLDYQSSYETWNELLSNNWELIEHQFNACVDAA
;
A
#
# COMPACT_ATOMS: atom_id res chain seq x y z
N MET A 1 -33.98 -9.02 -13.79
CA MET A 1 -32.63 -9.14 -14.10
C MET A 1 -31.76 -8.83 -12.94
N ASN A 2 -30.70 -9.54 -12.86
CA ASN A 2 -29.82 -9.34 -11.81
C ASN A 2 -28.82 -8.35 -12.09
N GLU A 3 -28.72 -7.47 -11.17
CA GLU A 3 -27.65 -6.57 -11.18
C GLU A 3 -26.43 -7.33 -10.81
N PRO A 4 -25.40 -7.24 -11.56
CA PRO A 4 -24.18 -7.89 -11.12
C PRO A 4 -23.72 -7.27 -9.82
N VAL A 5 -23.14 -8.11 -9.02
CA VAL A 5 -22.58 -7.63 -7.78
C VAL A 5 -21.53 -6.58 -8.11
N ARG A 6 -21.65 -5.43 -7.49
CA ARG A 6 -20.68 -4.42 -7.68
C ARG A 6 -19.55 -4.68 -6.77
N GLU A 7 -18.46 -5.05 -7.35
CA GLU A 7 -17.27 -5.24 -6.57
C GLU A 7 -16.36 -4.06 -6.77
N ALA A 8 -15.69 -3.68 -5.71
CA ALA A 8 -14.70 -2.65 -5.83
C ALA A 8 -13.59 -3.13 -6.76
N LEU A 9 -13.05 -2.24 -7.57
CA LEU A 9 -11.89 -2.57 -8.35
C LEU A 9 -10.75 -2.96 -7.42
N PRO A 10 -9.98 -3.97 -7.77
CA PRO A 10 -8.86 -4.37 -6.92
C PRO A 10 -7.80 -3.27 -6.88
N THR A 11 -7.17 -3.14 -5.73
CA THR A 11 -6.08 -2.18 -5.58
C THR A 11 -4.88 -2.89 -5.00
N PRO A 12 -3.68 -2.39 -5.26
CA PRO A 12 -2.52 -2.97 -4.61
C PRO A 12 -2.64 -2.76 -3.11
N SER A 13 -2.23 -3.75 -2.35
CA SER A 13 -2.26 -3.63 -0.89
C SER A 13 -1.13 -4.43 -0.30
N GLY A 14 -0.62 -3.96 0.80
CA GLY A 14 0.42 -4.66 1.53
C GLY A 14 1.68 -3.82 1.65
N TRP A 15 2.70 -4.47 2.19
CA TRP A 15 3.96 -3.84 2.50
C TRP A 15 5.02 -4.22 1.48
N LEU A 16 5.73 -3.22 0.97
CA LEU A 16 6.92 -3.46 0.14
C LEU A 16 8.13 -2.91 0.88
N VAL A 17 9.22 -3.66 0.84
CA VAL A 17 10.47 -3.25 1.47
C VAL A 17 11.49 -2.93 0.41
N ALA A 18 12.18 -1.81 0.58
CA ALA A 18 13.21 -1.38 -0.36
C ALA A 18 14.39 -2.35 -0.36
N PRO A 19 15.08 -2.47 -1.49
CA PRO A 19 16.25 -3.36 -1.56
C PRO A 19 17.31 -3.06 -0.50
N ALA A 20 17.49 -1.78 -0.17
CA ALA A 20 18.46 -1.41 0.85
C ALA A 20 17.97 -1.64 2.27
N ARG A 21 16.71 -2.01 2.42
CA ARG A 21 16.09 -2.30 3.71
C ARG A 21 16.15 -1.13 4.67
N ASP A 22 15.99 0.04 4.14
CA ASP A 22 15.95 1.26 4.95
C ASP A 22 14.53 1.84 4.99
N PHE A 23 13.71 1.50 4.01
CA PHE A 23 12.34 1.98 3.94
C PHE A 23 11.38 0.85 3.64
N CYS A 24 10.16 0.98 4.14
CA CYS A 24 9.08 0.14 3.67
C CYS A 24 7.88 1.03 3.36
N LEU A 25 7.06 0.56 2.45
CA LEU A 25 5.94 1.34 1.94
C LEU A 25 4.69 0.49 2.03
N LEU A 26 3.69 1.02 2.72
CA LEU A 26 2.42 0.33 2.88
C LEU A 26 1.40 0.92 1.91
N PHE A 27 0.71 0.04 1.19
CA PHE A 27 -0.40 0.42 0.32
C PHE A 27 -1.69 0.01 0.99
N ILE A 28 -2.58 0.96 1.23
CA ILE A 28 -3.87 0.70 1.86
C ILE A 28 -4.96 1.40 1.05
N ARG A 29 -5.94 0.64 0.62
CA ARG A 29 -7.08 1.24 -0.06
C ARG A 29 -7.80 2.18 0.88
N ASP A 30 -8.20 3.32 0.37
CA ASP A 30 -9.02 4.25 1.12
C ASP A 30 -10.45 3.68 1.18
N PRO A 31 -10.93 3.30 2.35
CA PRO A 31 -12.25 2.68 2.45
C PRO A 31 -13.38 3.63 2.09
N LYS A 32 -13.10 4.93 2.07
CA LYS A 32 -14.12 5.90 1.71
C LYS A 32 -14.16 6.22 0.25
N SER A 33 -13.24 5.64 -0.53
CA SER A 33 -13.24 5.94 -1.96
C SER A 33 -14.33 5.15 -2.67
N ALA A 34 -14.75 5.66 -3.82
CA ALA A 34 -15.78 5.02 -4.60
C ALA A 34 -15.30 3.69 -5.14
N MET A 35 -16.21 2.73 -5.26
CA MET A 35 -15.84 1.40 -5.73
C MET A 35 -15.27 1.43 -7.14
N GLY A 36 -15.81 2.27 -8.00
CA GLY A 36 -15.35 2.36 -9.39
C GLY A 36 -14.13 3.24 -9.58
N PHE A 37 -13.78 4.03 -8.56
CA PHE A 37 -12.64 4.94 -8.64
C PHE A 37 -11.93 4.91 -7.29
N PRO A 38 -11.35 3.76 -6.94
CA PRO A 38 -10.71 3.66 -5.63
C PRO A 38 -9.45 4.50 -5.57
N THR A 39 -9.15 4.99 -4.40
CA THR A 39 -7.89 5.66 -4.14
C THR A 39 -7.14 4.85 -3.09
N VAL A 40 -5.84 5.05 -3.06
CA VAL A 40 -4.95 4.26 -2.23
C VAL A 40 -4.07 5.21 -1.45
N PHE A 41 -3.96 4.99 -0.16
CA PHE A 41 -2.97 5.69 0.64
C PHE A 41 -1.69 4.89 0.62
N THR A 42 -0.57 5.58 0.49
CA THR A 42 0.73 4.96 0.70
C THR A 42 1.36 5.60 1.91
N GLN A 43 1.93 4.78 2.76
CA GLN A 43 2.63 5.24 3.96
C GLN A 43 4.07 4.79 3.85
N LEU A 44 4.98 5.75 3.78
CA LEU A 44 6.41 5.45 3.70
C LEU A 44 6.98 5.54 5.10
N TRP A 45 7.63 4.46 5.50
CA TRP A 45 8.17 4.31 6.85
C TRP A 45 9.65 4.02 6.78
N PHE A 46 10.40 4.53 7.75
CA PHE A 46 11.72 3.99 8.01
C PHE A 46 11.54 2.61 8.61
N CYS A 47 12.47 1.72 8.34
CA CYS A 47 12.31 0.36 8.84
C CYS A 47 13.64 -0.23 9.26
N THR A 48 13.59 -1.35 9.98
CA THR A 48 14.77 -2.12 10.35
C THR A 48 15.20 -2.97 9.17
N LYS A 49 16.33 -3.62 9.29
CA LYS A 49 16.81 -4.52 8.24
C LYS A 49 15.87 -5.69 8.01
N GLU A 50 15.10 -6.04 9.04
CA GLU A 50 14.09 -7.09 8.90
C GLU A 50 12.83 -6.58 8.22
N GLY A 51 12.76 -5.31 7.91
CA GLY A 51 11.60 -4.75 7.26
C GLY A 51 10.50 -4.33 8.22
N ILE A 52 10.82 -4.15 9.49
CA ILE A 52 9.82 -3.76 10.49
C ILE A 52 9.73 -2.26 10.53
N PRO A 53 8.55 -1.68 10.29
CA PRO A 53 8.43 -0.21 10.27
C PRO A 53 8.69 0.38 11.65
N THR A 54 9.40 1.49 11.68
CA THR A 54 9.76 2.14 12.93
C THR A 54 9.20 3.54 13.05
N ARG A 55 9.26 4.32 11.97
CA ARG A 55 8.82 5.71 12.04
C ARG A 55 8.24 6.12 10.70
N LEU A 56 7.08 6.74 10.76
CA LEU A 56 6.41 7.20 9.55
C LEU A 56 7.15 8.40 8.96
N LYS A 57 7.42 8.36 7.66
CA LYS A 57 8.06 9.44 6.98
C LYS A 57 7.05 10.33 6.26
N ASN A 58 6.16 9.73 5.48
CA ASN A 58 5.10 10.52 4.87
C ASN A 58 3.94 9.63 4.42
N ILE A 59 2.85 10.28 4.10
CA ILE A 59 1.64 9.62 3.60
C ILE A 59 1.26 10.33 2.32
N ARG A 60 0.88 9.57 1.31
CA ARG A 60 0.40 10.13 0.05
C ARG A 60 -0.88 9.42 -0.34
N LYS A 61 -1.67 10.09 -1.15
CA LYS A 61 -2.89 9.50 -1.69
C LYS A 61 -2.75 9.42 -3.19
N LEU A 62 -2.99 8.25 -3.73
CA LEU A 62 -2.84 8.00 -5.15
C LEU A 62 -4.17 7.58 -5.73
N ASP A 63 -4.43 7.97 -6.98
CA ASP A 63 -5.59 7.45 -7.67
C ASP A 63 -5.30 6.00 -8.08
N TYR A 64 -6.33 5.37 -8.65
CA TYR A 64 -6.28 3.96 -8.98
C TYR A 64 -5.12 3.64 -9.91
N GLN A 65 -5.02 4.38 -10.99
CA GLN A 65 -3.99 4.10 -11.99
C GLN A 65 -2.59 4.34 -11.44
N SER A 66 -2.42 5.46 -10.75
CA SER A 66 -1.11 5.78 -10.16
C SER A 66 -0.69 4.77 -9.12
N SER A 67 -1.66 4.21 -8.37
CA SER A 67 -1.31 3.23 -7.36
C SER A 67 -0.73 1.97 -7.98
N TYR A 68 -1.29 1.51 -9.09
CA TYR A 68 -0.77 0.33 -9.77
C TYR A 68 0.55 0.62 -10.46
N GLU A 69 0.68 1.79 -11.07
CA GLU A 69 1.93 2.15 -11.70
C GLU A 69 3.06 2.18 -10.69
N THR A 70 2.80 2.78 -9.54
CA THR A 70 3.80 2.87 -8.49
C THR A 70 4.13 1.48 -7.95
N TRP A 71 3.12 0.68 -7.69
CA TRP A 71 3.31 -0.68 -7.17
C TRP A 71 4.19 -1.49 -8.12
N ASN A 72 3.85 -1.48 -9.40
CA ASN A 72 4.58 -2.25 -10.38
C ASN A 72 6.00 -1.74 -10.58
N GLU A 73 6.18 -0.45 -10.52
CA GLU A 73 7.50 0.14 -10.65
C GLU A 73 8.40 -0.27 -9.48
N LEU A 74 7.86 -0.26 -8.27
CA LEU A 74 8.63 -0.67 -7.10
C LEU A 74 9.02 -2.14 -7.20
N LEU A 75 8.10 -2.99 -7.61
CA LEU A 75 8.42 -4.40 -7.77
C LEU A 75 9.50 -4.61 -8.83
N SER A 76 9.45 -3.86 -9.93
CA SER A 76 10.48 -4.00 -10.95
C SER A 76 11.81 -3.42 -10.51
N ASN A 77 11.83 -2.62 -9.46
CA ASN A 77 13.05 -2.09 -8.88
C ASN A 77 13.48 -2.88 -7.65
N ASN A 78 13.04 -4.13 -7.56
CA ASN A 78 13.48 -5.08 -6.55
C ASN A 78 12.98 -4.80 -5.14
N TRP A 79 11.95 -4.02 -5.00
CA TRP A 79 11.24 -3.96 -3.72
C TRP A 79 10.52 -5.28 -3.53
N GLU A 80 10.46 -5.76 -2.31
CA GLU A 80 9.89 -7.06 -2.01
C GLU A 80 8.63 -6.94 -1.21
N LEU A 81 7.65 -7.75 -1.58
CA LEU A 81 6.43 -7.84 -0.81
C LEU A 81 6.71 -8.65 0.44
N ILE A 82 6.34 -8.13 1.57
CA ILE A 82 6.50 -8.83 2.84
C ILE A 82 5.18 -8.81 3.59
N GLU A 83 5.05 -9.72 4.52
CA GLU A 83 3.87 -9.77 5.36
C GLU A 83 4.27 -9.47 6.78
N HIS A 84 3.47 -8.63 7.43
CA HIS A 84 3.67 -8.31 8.83
C HIS A 84 2.52 -8.81 9.64
N GLN A 85 2.84 -9.23 10.84
CA GLN A 85 1.82 -9.70 11.75
C GLN A 85 1.04 -8.55 12.35
N PHE A 86 1.67 -7.40 12.49
CA PHE A 86 1.01 -6.32 13.18
C PHE A 86 0.51 -5.28 12.20
N ASN A 87 -0.51 -4.55 12.62
CA ASN A 87 -1.10 -3.50 11.82
C ASN A 87 -0.99 -2.18 12.51
N ALA A 88 0.12 -1.93 13.14
CA ALA A 88 0.27 -0.75 13.96
C ALA A 88 -0.02 0.53 13.19
N CYS A 89 0.44 0.58 11.96
CA CYS A 89 0.23 1.77 11.17
C CYS A 89 -1.22 1.99 10.83
N VAL A 90 -1.99 0.92 10.80
CA VAL A 90 -3.40 1.01 10.46
C VAL A 90 -4.20 1.41 11.67
N ASP A 91 -3.82 0.87 12.80
CA ASP A 91 -4.60 1.07 13.99
C ASP A 91 -4.23 2.30 14.75
N ALA A 92 -3.18 2.92 14.38
CA ALA A 92 -2.69 4.07 15.08
C ALA A 92 -3.57 5.28 14.89
N ALA A 93 -4.62 5.12 14.23
CA ALA A 93 -5.51 6.24 13.96
C ALA A 93 -6.04 6.85 15.23
#